data_792568d50730cfd7a5e26a9ab815995e
#
_entry.id   792568d50730cfd7a5e26a9ab815995e
#
_cell.length_a   1.000
_cell.length_b   1.000
_cell.length_c   1.000
_cell.angle_alpha   90.00
_cell.angle_beta   90.00
_cell.angle_gamma   90.00
#
_symmetry.space_group_name_H-M   'P 1'
#
loop_
_entity.id
_entity.type
_entity.pdbx_description
1 polymer ?
#
loop_
_entity_poly.entity_id
_entity_poly.type
_entity_poly.pdbx_seq_one_letter_code
_entity_poly.pdbx_strand_id
1 'polypeptide(L)'
;MRILINGKFYEVKSRTIFDLKDEFRTLSNLALARKNVALGSANIKENSTQKLSFCGQNLQKFSNIFNRNLSNLHNLNFALCNIKFLRPKSDLNPIDNEQIPHHKDNQMQNFIYILDGYAIDDENVEISPNSNVIFAPKNSIPPQNELELMLSSRNSPNIANALKLARVAICGLGGLGSNVAIILARLGVGNLHLIDFDSVDCTNLNRQNYFISDLGTQKTAALSAQIRAINPYVNIRISDVKLDEKNIQEILKGDEIICECFDGAKFKAILVESVLRNFSDKIIIAASGLAGSGSANEIYTKRISKRFYLCGDFKSGAKIGSGLMSPRVWITAGHQANAVLRVILKEEDE
;
A
#
# COMPACT_ATOMS: atom_id res chain seq x y z
N MET A 1 10.55 15.64 -24.86
CA MET A 1 10.74 16.19 -23.49
C MET A 1 11.27 15.11 -22.57
N ARG A 2 11.86 15.46 -21.46
CA ARG A 2 12.34 14.50 -20.47
C ARG A 2 11.28 14.26 -19.40
N ILE A 3 10.94 13.01 -19.13
CA ILE A 3 9.98 12.61 -18.09
C ILE A 3 10.53 11.42 -17.31
N LEU A 4 9.99 11.19 -16.12
CA LEU A 4 10.30 10.04 -15.26
C LEU A 4 9.20 9.00 -15.41
N ILE A 5 9.50 7.78 -15.87
CA ILE A 5 8.53 6.69 -15.97
C ILE A 5 8.98 5.54 -15.09
N ASN A 6 8.14 5.13 -14.13
CA ASN A 6 8.44 4.06 -13.17
C ASN A 6 9.85 4.22 -12.56
N GLY A 7 10.20 5.45 -12.16
CA GLY A 7 11.48 5.78 -11.54
C GLY A 7 12.68 5.91 -12.47
N LYS A 8 12.49 5.93 -13.79
CA LYS A 8 13.57 6.10 -14.77
C LYS A 8 13.29 7.26 -15.72
N PHE A 9 14.35 8.01 -16.07
CA PHE A 9 14.22 9.12 -17.01
C PHE A 9 14.20 8.64 -18.46
N TYR A 10 13.26 9.19 -19.25
CA TYR A 10 13.11 8.96 -20.68
C TYR A 10 12.97 10.30 -21.41
N GLU A 11 13.48 10.34 -22.65
CA GLU A 11 13.17 11.41 -23.59
C GLU A 11 12.01 10.95 -24.47
N VAL A 12 10.89 11.64 -24.40
CA VAL A 12 9.65 11.30 -25.11
C VAL A 12 9.19 12.47 -25.98
N LYS A 13 8.45 12.17 -27.04
CA LYS A 13 7.77 13.15 -27.90
C LYS A 13 6.34 13.39 -27.48
N SER A 14 5.78 12.46 -26.73
CA SER A 14 4.40 12.46 -26.26
C SER A 14 4.09 13.70 -25.42
N ARG A 15 2.86 14.22 -25.53
CA ARG A 15 2.37 15.36 -24.75
C ARG A 15 1.23 14.98 -23.81
N THR A 16 0.60 13.83 -24.02
CA THR A 16 -0.51 13.31 -23.21
C THR A 16 -0.20 11.89 -22.74
N ILE A 17 -0.95 11.39 -21.76
CA ILE A 17 -0.88 9.98 -21.33
C ILE A 17 -1.28 9.05 -22.47
N PHE A 18 -2.26 9.46 -23.28
CA PHE A 18 -2.69 8.71 -24.46
C PHE A 18 -1.54 8.51 -25.46
N ASP A 19 -0.87 9.59 -25.88
CA ASP A 19 0.29 9.53 -26.78
C ASP A 19 1.43 8.71 -26.20
N LEU A 20 1.69 8.83 -24.90
CA LEU A 20 2.75 8.11 -24.20
C LEU A 20 2.51 6.61 -24.20
N LYS A 21 1.25 6.16 -24.08
CA LYS A 21 0.87 4.74 -24.18
C LYS A 21 1.25 4.17 -25.54
N ASP A 22 0.95 4.87 -26.62
CA ASP A 22 1.27 4.44 -27.98
C ASP A 22 2.78 4.40 -28.23
N GLU A 23 3.52 5.39 -27.75
CA GLU A 23 4.97 5.40 -27.80
C GLU A 23 5.57 4.22 -27.01
N PHE A 24 5.05 3.92 -25.82
CA PHE A 24 5.46 2.78 -25.01
C PHE A 24 5.09 1.43 -25.64
N ARG A 25 3.91 1.31 -26.24
CA ARG A 25 3.47 0.13 -26.98
C ARG A 25 4.39 -0.19 -28.15
N THR A 26 4.78 0.84 -28.89
CA THR A 26 5.71 0.71 -30.02
C THR A 26 7.10 0.24 -29.56
N LEU A 27 7.64 0.81 -28.49
CA LEU A 27 8.92 0.43 -27.89
C LEU A 27 8.89 -1.01 -27.34
N SER A 28 7.78 -1.42 -26.70
CA SER A 28 7.58 -2.77 -26.20
C SER A 28 7.53 -3.81 -27.32
N ASN A 29 6.84 -3.51 -28.40
CA ASN A 29 6.75 -4.38 -29.57
C ASN A 29 8.12 -4.53 -30.26
N LEU A 30 8.91 -3.47 -30.35
CA LEU A 30 10.26 -3.51 -30.89
C LEU A 30 11.22 -4.34 -30.03
N ALA A 31 11.10 -4.25 -28.69
CA ALA A 31 11.90 -5.07 -27.77
C ALA A 31 11.54 -6.55 -27.87
N LEU A 32 10.25 -6.89 -28.02
CA LEU A 32 9.78 -8.27 -28.24
C LEU A 32 10.29 -8.83 -29.58
N ALA A 33 10.20 -8.05 -30.65
CA ALA A 33 10.68 -8.44 -31.97
C ALA A 33 12.20 -8.74 -31.95
N ARG A 34 13.00 -7.92 -31.27
CA ARG A 34 14.44 -8.16 -31.10
C ARG A 34 14.75 -9.41 -30.28
N LYS A 35 13.99 -9.70 -29.24
CA LYS A 35 14.17 -10.92 -28.44
C LYS A 35 13.85 -12.18 -29.24
N ASN A 36 12.84 -12.11 -30.11
CA ASN A 36 12.49 -13.22 -31.01
C ASN A 36 13.54 -13.42 -32.11
N VAL A 37 14.16 -12.36 -32.62
CA VAL A 37 15.28 -12.43 -33.56
C VAL A 37 16.52 -13.02 -32.87
N ALA A 38 16.82 -12.62 -31.63
CA ALA A 38 17.95 -13.18 -30.86
C ALA A 38 17.77 -14.65 -30.50
N LEU A 39 16.54 -15.07 -30.17
CA LEU A 39 16.19 -16.48 -29.92
C LEU A 39 16.15 -17.29 -31.23
N GLY A 40 15.72 -16.68 -32.34
CA GLY A 40 15.76 -17.29 -33.68
C GLY A 40 17.19 -17.52 -34.17
N SER A 41 18.11 -16.59 -33.91
CA SER A 41 19.52 -16.73 -34.30
C SER A 41 20.30 -17.77 -33.45
N ALA A 42 19.81 -18.06 -32.24
CA ALA A 42 20.37 -19.15 -31.40
C ALA A 42 19.93 -20.55 -31.87
N ASN A 43 18.78 -20.66 -32.55
CA ASN A 43 18.26 -21.93 -33.10
C ASN A 43 18.57 -22.16 -34.59
N ILE A 44 19.20 -21.19 -35.29
CA ILE A 44 19.56 -21.34 -36.69
C ILE A 44 21.07 -21.61 -36.81
N LYS A 45 21.56 -22.64 -36.12
CA LYS A 45 22.88 -23.24 -36.45
C LYS A 45 22.76 -24.56 -37.19
N GLU A 46 21.61 -24.93 -37.70
CA GLU A 46 21.45 -26.01 -38.68
C GLU A 46 20.23 -25.76 -39.56
N ASN A 47 20.58 -25.64 -40.89
CA ASN A 47 19.71 -25.72 -42.08
C ASN A 47 19.01 -24.46 -42.59
N SER A 48 19.51 -24.16 -43.84
CA SER A 48 18.84 -23.52 -44.97
C SER A 48 18.97 -22.00 -45.16
N THR A 49 19.94 -21.68 -46.01
CA THR A 49 20.00 -20.54 -46.91
C THR A 49 18.78 -20.50 -47.81
N GLN A 50 17.81 -19.65 -47.53
CA GLN A 50 17.00 -18.97 -48.56
C GLN A 50 15.97 -18.00 -47.94
N LYS A 51 15.96 -16.74 -48.46
CA LYS A 51 14.93 -15.69 -48.37
C LYS A 51 14.81 -14.92 -47.04
N LEU A 52 15.67 -13.91 -46.89
CA LEU A 52 15.43 -12.72 -46.05
C LEU A 52 16.05 -11.47 -46.71
N SER A 53 15.54 -11.08 -47.89
CA SER A 53 16.02 -9.87 -48.59
C SER A 53 15.07 -8.66 -48.50
N PHE A 54 13.97 -8.71 -47.74
CA PHE A 54 12.98 -7.63 -47.73
C PHE A 54 12.91 -6.82 -46.41
N CYS A 55 13.65 -7.18 -45.40
CA CYS A 55 13.59 -6.49 -44.08
C CYS A 55 14.83 -5.61 -43.80
N GLY A 56 15.87 -5.65 -44.62
CA GLY A 56 17.17 -5.03 -44.31
C GLY A 56 17.24 -3.51 -44.49
N GLN A 57 16.42 -2.90 -45.33
CA GLN A 57 16.57 -1.47 -45.67
C GLN A 57 15.89 -0.52 -44.67
N ASN A 58 14.89 -0.97 -43.93
CA ASN A 58 14.25 -0.14 -42.90
C ASN A 58 14.95 -0.20 -41.54
N LEU A 59 15.72 -1.25 -41.26
CA LEU A 59 16.44 -1.40 -39.98
C LEU A 59 17.65 -0.46 -39.85
N GLN A 60 18.30 -0.08 -40.98
CA GLN A 60 19.48 0.78 -40.96
C GLN A 60 19.17 2.26 -40.70
N LYS A 61 17.97 2.74 -41.07
CA LYS A 61 17.49 4.09 -40.73
C LYS A 61 17.14 4.21 -39.25
N PHE A 62 16.67 3.14 -38.63
CA PHE A 62 16.35 3.10 -37.19
C PHE A 62 17.57 2.91 -36.31
N SER A 63 18.64 2.24 -36.76
CA SER A 63 19.86 2.01 -36.01
C SER A 63 20.58 3.32 -35.61
N ASN A 64 20.54 4.34 -36.45
CA ASN A 64 21.22 5.62 -36.19
C ASN A 64 20.51 6.52 -35.17
N ILE A 65 19.22 6.31 -34.95
CA ILE A 65 18.46 6.98 -33.87
C ILE A 65 18.66 6.25 -32.54
N PHE A 66 18.94 4.95 -32.57
CA PHE A 66 19.01 4.07 -31.41
C PHE A 66 20.39 3.93 -30.78
N ASN A 67 21.49 4.17 -31.52
CA ASN A 67 22.86 4.00 -31.02
C ASN A 67 23.27 5.00 -29.92
N ARG A 68 22.49 6.06 -29.68
CA ARG A 68 22.70 7.00 -28.56
C ARG A 68 22.08 6.58 -27.23
N ASN A 69 21.22 5.55 -27.22
CA ASN A 69 20.47 5.15 -26.01
C ASN A 69 20.56 3.65 -25.65
N LEU A 70 21.51 2.90 -26.21
CA LEU A 70 21.60 1.43 -26.06
C LEU A 70 21.93 0.92 -24.65
N SER A 71 22.54 1.74 -23.79
CA SER A 71 22.85 1.37 -22.39
C SER A 71 21.60 1.25 -21.49
N ASN A 72 20.47 1.84 -21.92
CA ASN A 72 19.22 1.86 -21.11
C ASN A 72 18.25 0.71 -21.45
N LEU A 73 18.52 -0.07 -22.50
CA LEU A 73 17.63 -1.15 -22.96
C LEU A 73 17.68 -2.43 -22.11
N HIS A 74 18.74 -2.65 -21.34
CA HIS A 74 18.82 -3.78 -20.39
C HIS A 74 17.73 -3.70 -19.30
N ASN A 75 17.27 -2.51 -19.00
CA ASN A 75 16.32 -2.25 -17.93
C ASN A 75 14.84 -2.28 -18.37
N LEU A 76 14.56 -2.15 -19.68
CA LEU A 76 13.21 -2.39 -20.24
C LEU A 76 12.81 -3.88 -20.13
N ASN A 77 13.78 -4.79 -20.07
CA ASN A 77 13.53 -6.21 -19.89
C ASN A 77 12.89 -6.55 -18.53
N PHE A 78 13.10 -5.75 -17.48
CA PHE A 78 12.53 -6.03 -16.15
C PHE A 78 11.03 -5.70 -16.08
N ALA A 79 10.60 -4.60 -16.68
CA ALA A 79 9.18 -4.25 -16.76
C ALA A 79 8.40 -5.22 -17.66
N LEU A 80 9.04 -5.74 -18.72
CA LEU A 80 8.44 -6.68 -19.67
C LEU A 80 8.48 -8.14 -19.18
N CYS A 81 9.43 -8.53 -18.33
CA CYS A 81 9.48 -9.88 -17.74
C CYS A 81 8.30 -10.14 -16.78
N ASN A 82 7.78 -9.14 -16.11
CA ASN A 82 6.62 -9.29 -15.21
C ASN A 82 5.30 -9.51 -15.97
N ILE A 83 5.25 -9.22 -17.28
CA ILE A 83 4.07 -9.49 -18.13
C ILE A 83 3.96 -10.98 -18.53
N LYS A 84 5.02 -11.78 -18.37
CA LYS A 84 5.09 -13.18 -18.83
C LYS A 84 4.67 -14.24 -17.83
N PHE A 85 4.35 -13.92 -16.57
CA PHE A 85 4.13 -14.92 -15.52
C PHE A 85 2.66 -15.16 -15.13
N LEU A 86 1.70 -15.00 -16.05
CA LEU A 86 0.31 -15.41 -15.78
C LEU A 86 -0.18 -16.46 -16.79
N ARG A 87 0.33 -17.69 -16.65
CA ARG A 87 -0.43 -18.92 -17.03
C ARG A 87 -0.09 -20.04 -16.07
N PRO A 88 -1.05 -20.55 -15.28
CA PRO A 88 -0.88 -21.84 -14.62
C PRO A 88 -0.89 -22.93 -15.69
N LYS A 89 0.06 -23.87 -15.57
CA LYS A 89 0.03 -25.13 -16.33
C LYS A 89 -0.92 -26.08 -15.63
N SER A 90 -2.11 -26.31 -16.17
CA SER A 90 -2.83 -27.58 -16.07
C SER A 90 -3.88 -27.62 -17.17
N ASP A 91 -3.90 -28.75 -17.87
CA ASP A 91 -4.94 -29.30 -18.72
C ASP A 91 -5.15 -28.67 -20.10
N LEU A 92 -4.46 -29.25 -21.08
CA LEU A 92 -4.76 -29.14 -22.52
C LEU A 92 -5.30 -30.48 -23.02
N ASN A 93 -6.57 -30.48 -23.33
CA ASN A 93 -7.14 -31.38 -24.36
C ASN A 93 -7.28 -30.58 -25.65
N PRO A 94 -6.99 -31.16 -26.84
CA PRO A 94 -7.08 -30.47 -28.12
C PRO A 94 -8.52 -30.43 -28.60
N ILE A 95 -9.07 -29.24 -28.82
CA ILE A 95 -10.33 -29.04 -29.53
C ILE A 95 -10.10 -28.01 -30.66
N ASP A 96 -10.45 -28.45 -31.82
CA ASP A 96 -10.64 -27.91 -33.15
C ASP A 96 -10.54 -26.39 -33.39
N ASN A 97 -9.89 -26.09 -34.51
CA ASN A 97 -9.89 -24.82 -35.28
C ASN A 97 -11.32 -24.39 -35.59
N GLU A 98 -11.81 -23.35 -34.91
CA GLU A 98 -12.73 -22.40 -35.52
C GLU A 98 -12.79 -21.10 -34.74
N GLN A 99 -12.52 -19.97 -35.43
CA GLN A 99 -12.84 -18.59 -35.09
C GLN A 99 -12.13 -17.97 -33.86
N ILE A 100 -10.94 -17.48 -34.07
CA ILE A 100 -10.30 -16.52 -33.16
C ILE A 100 -10.82 -15.12 -33.52
N PRO A 101 -11.61 -14.46 -32.66
CA PRO A 101 -11.89 -13.03 -32.82
C PRO A 101 -10.61 -12.25 -32.56
N HIS A 102 -10.27 -11.36 -33.47
CA HIS A 102 -9.16 -10.42 -33.31
C HIS A 102 -9.41 -9.46 -32.15
N HIS A 103 -9.02 -9.82 -30.92
CA HIS A 103 -8.91 -8.92 -29.80
C HIS A 103 -7.46 -8.48 -29.63
N LYS A 104 -7.02 -7.50 -30.44
CA LYS A 104 -5.70 -6.87 -30.32
C LYS A 104 -5.65 -5.71 -29.32
N ASP A 105 -6.77 -5.26 -28.75
CA ASP A 105 -6.84 -4.02 -27.98
C ASP A 105 -6.87 -4.16 -26.45
N ASN A 106 -6.90 -5.38 -25.89
CA ASN A 106 -7.17 -5.58 -24.48
C ASN A 106 -5.94 -5.54 -23.53
N GLN A 107 -4.71 -5.38 -24.03
CA GLN A 107 -3.54 -5.45 -23.13
C GLN A 107 -3.26 -4.16 -22.34
N MET A 108 -3.68 -3.00 -22.83
CA MET A 108 -3.42 -1.70 -22.17
C MET A 108 -4.54 -1.26 -21.21
N GLN A 109 -5.71 -1.91 -21.22
CA GLN A 109 -6.82 -1.62 -20.28
C GLN A 109 -6.54 -2.08 -18.84
N ASN A 110 -5.44 -2.82 -18.60
CA ASN A 110 -5.11 -3.39 -17.28
C ASN A 110 -4.12 -2.56 -16.48
N PHE A 111 -3.93 -1.29 -16.81
CA PHE A 111 -3.03 -0.40 -16.08
C PHE A 111 -3.79 0.72 -15.36
N ILE A 112 -3.24 1.16 -14.25
CA ILE A 112 -3.56 2.42 -13.60
C ILE A 112 -2.46 3.40 -13.99
N TYR A 113 -2.83 4.63 -14.34
CA TYR A 113 -1.90 5.70 -14.67
C TYR A 113 -1.81 6.67 -13.50
N ILE A 114 -0.60 6.98 -13.08
CA ILE A 114 -0.34 7.94 -12.01
C ILE A 114 0.59 9.01 -12.58
N LEU A 115 0.16 10.25 -12.55
CA LEU A 115 0.92 11.42 -13.00
C LEU A 115 1.20 12.31 -11.79
N ASP A 116 2.47 12.53 -11.51
CA ASP A 116 2.96 13.38 -10.41
C ASP A 116 2.34 13.06 -9.04
N GLY A 117 2.08 11.75 -8.81
CA GLY A 117 1.50 11.24 -7.58
C GLY A 117 -0.02 11.17 -7.55
N TYR A 118 -0.71 11.55 -8.63
CA TYR A 118 -2.17 11.48 -8.73
C TYR A 118 -2.62 10.39 -9.71
N ALA A 119 -3.61 9.60 -9.34
CA ALA A 119 -4.25 8.65 -10.25
C ALA A 119 -5.04 9.41 -11.33
N ILE A 120 -4.79 9.06 -12.60
CA ILE A 120 -5.36 9.72 -13.77
C ILE A 120 -6.37 8.77 -14.40
N ASP A 121 -7.61 9.22 -14.55
CA ASP A 121 -8.67 8.53 -15.27
C ASP A 121 -8.84 9.09 -16.70
N ASP A 122 -8.46 10.35 -16.94
CA ASP A 122 -8.46 10.98 -18.27
C ASP A 122 -7.08 10.83 -18.92
N GLU A 123 -7.02 10.04 -20.00
CA GLU A 123 -5.79 9.79 -20.75
C GLU A 123 -5.32 10.97 -21.60
N ASN A 124 -6.15 12.00 -21.79
CA ASN A 124 -5.80 13.21 -22.54
C ASN A 124 -5.11 14.29 -21.68
N VAL A 125 -4.86 13.99 -20.39
CA VAL A 125 -4.12 14.89 -19.52
C VAL A 125 -2.73 15.16 -20.08
N GLU A 126 -2.36 16.43 -20.15
CA GLU A 126 -1.03 16.86 -20.60
C GLU A 126 0.06 16.49 -19.61
N ILE A 127 1.18 16.02 -20.16
CA ILE A 127 2.39 15.68 -19.43
C ILE A 127 3.38 16.84 -19.54
N SER A 128 3.79 17.38 -18.41
CA SER A 128 4.80 18.43 -18.35
C SER A 128 6.25 17.87 -18.40
N PRO A 129 7.25 18.66 -18.80
CA PRO A 129 8.64 18.27 -18.66
C PRO A 129 8.98 17.95 -17.20
N ASN A 130 9.69 16.85 -16.97
CA ASN A 130 10.06 16.28 -15.67
C ASN A 130 8.91 15.66 -14.86
N SER A 131 7.69 15.55 -15.40
CA SER A 131 6.62 14.79 -14.77
C SER A 131 7.02 13.34 -14.46
N ASN A 132 6.51 12.85 -13.34
CA ASN A 132 6.64 11.47 -12.93
C ASN A 132 5.40 10.68 -13.36
N VAL A 133 5.58 9.75 -14.30
CA VAL A 133 4.48 8.88 -14.80
C VAL A 133 4.71 7.45 -14.35
N ILE A 134 3.68 6.83 -13.77
CA ILE A 134 3.70 5.42 -13.38
C ILE A 134 2.62 4.67 -14.14
N PHE A 135 3.03 3.59 -14.79
CA PHE A 135 2.16 2.58 -15.39
C PHE A 135 2.09 1.39 -14.43
N ALA A 136 0.98 1.26 -13.72
CA ALA A 136 0.78 0.26 -12.68
C ALA A 136 -0.14 -0.86 -13.16
N PRO A 137 0.31 -2.12 -13.25
CA PRO A 137 -0.56 -3.22 -13.63
C PRO A 137 -1.62 -3.48 -12.57
N LYS A 138 -2.90 -3.61 -12.97
CA LYS A 138 -4.04 -3.79 -12.07
C LYS A 138 -4.04 -5.13 -11.29
N ASN A 139 -3.38 -6.17 -11.83
CA ASN A 139 -3.54 -7.55 -11.34
C ASN A 139 -2.22 -8.20 -10.91
N SER A 140 -1.23 -7.42 -10.52
CA SER A 140 0.04 -7.94 -9.99
C SER A 140 0.45 -7.15 -8.74
N ILE A 141 1.19 -7.81 -7.84
CA ILE A 141 1.82 -7.11 -6.72
C ILE A 141 3.00 -6.31 -7.30
N PRO A 142 2.95 -4.97 -7.27
CA PRO A 142 4.04 -4.16 -7.78
C PRO A 142 5.25 -4.19 -6.82
N PRO A 143 6.44 -3.81 -7.28
CA PRO A 143 7.57 -3.54 -6.41
C PRO A 143 7.22 -2.53 -5.31
N GLN A 144 7.94 -2.56 -4.19
CA GLN A 144 7.62 -1.73 -3.02
C GLN A 144 7.47 -0.24 -3.34
N ASN A 145 8.42 0.32 -4.09
CA ASN A 145 8.42 1.73 -4.48
C ASN A 145 7.21 2.10 -5.36
N GLU A 146 6.77 1.19 -6.22
CA GLU A 146 5.59 1.40 -7.05
C GLU A 146 4.30 1.28 -6.23
N LEU A 147 4.20 0.26 -5.34
CA LEU A 147 3.04 0.13 -4.45
C LEU A 147 2.90 1.34 -3.52
N GLU A 148 3.99 1.83 -2.95
CA GLU A 148 3.98 3.03 -2.11
C GLU A 148 3.45 4.25 -2.88
N LEU A 149 3.87 4.45 -4.12
CA LEU A 149 3.38 5.51 -4.99
C LEU A 149 1.90 5.34 -5.34
N MET A 150 1.45 4.11 -5.61
CA MET A 150 0.04 3.81 -5.89
C MET A 150 -0.85 4.08 -4.68
N LEU A 151 -0.45 3.60 -3.49
CA LEU A 151 -1.20 3.82 -2.25
C LEU A 151 -1.30 5.32 -1.92
N SER A 152 -0.23 6.07 -2.20
CA SER A 152 -0.20 7.52 -1.97
C SER A 152 -0.83 8.36 -3.09
N SER A 153 -1.16 7.76 -4.24
CA SER A 153 -1.65 8.50 -5.42
C SER A 153 -3.00 9.20 -5.23
N ARG A 154 -3.75 8.83 -4.19
CA ARG A 154 -5.00 9.50 -3.79
C ARG A 154 -4.88 10.20 -2.44
N ASN A 155 -3.68 10.26 -1.89
CA ASN A 155 -3.39 11.01 -0.67
C ASN A 155 -2.97 12.45 -1.01
N SER A 156 -2.86 13.29 0.01
CA SER A 156 -2.25 14.61 -0.16
C SER A 156 -0.80 14.50 -0.65
N PRO A 157 -0.30 15.46 -1.44
CA PRO A 157 1.08 15.40 -1.95
C PRO A 157 2.13 15.34 -0.82
N ASN A 158 3.24 14.68 -1.11
CA ASN A 158 4.46 14.68 -0.27
C ASN A 158 4.35 14.01 1.12
N ILE A 159 3.24 13.34 1.45
CA ILE A 159 3.09 12.67 2.76
C ILE A 159 3.68 11.26 2.82
N ALA A 160 3.93 10.64 1.65
CA ALA A 160 4.37 9.24 1.56
C ALA A 160 5.64 8.95 2.35
N ASN A 161 6.65 9.84 2.29
CA ASN A 161 7.90 9.66 3.02
C ASN A 161 7.71 9.77 4.54
N ALA A 162 6.88 10.69 5.01
CA ALA A 162 6.58 10.84 6.43
C ALA A 162 5.87 9.59 6.97
N LEU A 163 4.88 9.09 6.23
CA LEU A 163 4.16 7.85 6.57
C LEU A 163 5.09 6.64 6.60
N LYS A 164 5.96 6.49 5.61
CA LYS A 164 6.91 5.37 5.50
C LYS A 164 7.87 5.30 6.69
N LEU A 165 8.32 6.43 7.20
CA LEU A 165 9.27 6.51 8.31
C LEU A 165 8.59 6.42 9.68
N ALA A 166 7.32 6.72 9.78
CA ALA A 166 6.57 6.74 11.04
C ALA A 166 6.60 5.37 11.75
N ARG A 167 6.74 5.39 13.07
CA ARG A 167 6.75 4.22 13.96
C ARG A 167 5.61 4.33 14.97
N VAL A 168 4.58 3.50 14.76
CA VAL A 168 3.35 3.55 15.54
C VAL A 168 3.15 2.24 16.31
N ALA A 169 3.04 2.32 17.63
CA ALA A 169 2.63 1.21 18.47
C ALA A 169 1.12 1.23 18.69
N ILE A 170 0.50 0.05 18.58
CA ILE A 170 -0.92 -0.16 18.84
C ILE A 170 -1.04 -1.09 20.04
N CYS A 171 -1.41 -0.52 21.18
CA CYS A 171 -1.46 -1.20 22.48
C CYS A 171 -2.89 -1.69 22.73
N GLY A 172 -3.11 -2.98 22.60
CA GLY A 172 -4.42 -3.63 22.57
C GLY A 172 -4.98 -3.74 21.16
N LEU A 173 -5.27 -4.95 20.72
CA LEU A 173 -5.77 -5.25 19.35
C LEU A 173 -7.24 -5.69 19.38
N GLY A 174 -8.00 -5.08 20.29
CA GLY A 174 -9.45 -5.23 20.39
C GLY A 174 -10.23 -4.41 19.36
N GLY A 175 -11.42 -3.94 19.73
CA GLY A 175 -12.29 -3.16 18.86
C GLY A 175 -11.63 -1.90 18.27
N LEU A 176 -10.89 -1.15 19.08
CA LEU A 176 -10.18 0.03 18.60
C LEU A 176 -8.93 -0.37 17.82
N GLY A 177 -7.99 -1.09 18.46
CA GLY A 177 -6.66 -1.30 17.89
C GLY A 177 -6.64 -2.13 16.64
N SER A 178 -7.51 -3.14 16.47
CA SER A 178 -7.59 -3.90 15.23
C SER A 178 -8.01 -3.01 14.05
N ASN A 179 -8.95 -2.09 14.28
CA ASN A 179 -9.40 -1.16 13.24
C ASN A 179 -8.37 -0.06 12.97
N VAL A 180 -7.74 0.52 14.01
CA VAL A 180 -6.64 1.50 13.85
C VAL A 180 -5.51 0.91 13.02
N ALA A 181 -5.09 -0.33 13.33
CA ALA A 181 -4.01 -1.01 12.60
C ALA A 181 -4.30 -1.15 11.10
N ILE A 182 -5.52 -1.57 10.75
CA ILE A 182 -5.95 -1.70 9.36
C ILE A 182 -6.01 -0.35 8.65
N ILE A 183 -6.54 0.70 9.31
CA ILE A 183 -6.59 2.05 8.73
C ILE A 183 -5.17 2.56 8.46
N LEU A 184 -4.25 2.43 9.41
CA LEU A 184 -2.87 2.89 9.27
C LEU A 184 -2.09 2.09 8.21
N ALA A 185 -2.32 0.77 8.10
CA ALA A 185 -1.74 -0.05 7.04
C ALA A 185 -2.20 0.40 5.64
N ARG A 186 -3.50 0.70 5.47
CA ARG A 186 -4.08 1.23 4.22
C ARG A 186 -3.57 2.62 3.88
N LEU A 187 -3.35 3.45 4.90
CA LEU A 187 -2.78 4.78 4.74
C LEU A 187 -1.32 4.74 4.25
N GLY A 188 -0.60 3.65 4.52
CA GLY A 188 0.80 3.47 4.14
C GLY A 188 1.81 3.76 5.25
N VAL A 189 1.39 3.69 6.52
CA VAL A 189 2.34 3.77 7.66
C VAL A 189 3.33 2.62 7.58
N GLY A 190 4.64 2.96 7.54
CA GLY A 190 5.67 1.99 7.21
C GLY A 190 6.07 1.05 8.35
N ASN A 191 5.90 1.45 9.62
CA ASN A 191 6.26 0.61 10.76
C ASN A 191 5.12 0.57 11.77
N LEU A 192 4.57 -0.62 12.00
CA LEU A 192 3.52 -0.89 12.97
C LEU A 192 4.01 -1.88 14.02
N HIS A 193 3.82 -1.54 15.30
CA HIS A 193 4.08 -2.43 16.41
C HIS A 193 2.76 -2.89 17.02
N LEU A 194 2.44 -4.16 16.86
CA LEU A 194 1.21 -4.80 17.33
C LEU A 194 1.45 -5.43 18.71
N ILE A 195 0.70 -5.00 19.71
CA ILE A 195 0.89 -5.42 21.10
C ILE A 195 -0.44 -5.89 21.68
N ASP A 196 -0.55 -7.17 21.95
CA ASP A 196 -1.68 -7.81 22.63
C ASP A 196 -1.22 -9.17 23.17
N PHE A 197 -1.95 -9.75 24.11
CA PHE A 197 -1.67 -11.08 24.65
C PHE A 197 -2.82 -12.07 24.45
N ASP A 198 -3.96 -11.61 23.91
CA ASP A 198 -5.16 -12.39 23.72
C ASP A 198 -5.17 -13.16 22.40
N SER A 199 -5.96 -14.22 22.36
CA SER A 199 -6.40 -14.88 21.14
C SER A 199 -7.76 -14.36 20.67
N VAL A 200 -8.08 -14.57 19.40
CA VAL A 200 -9.37 -14.23 18.80
C VAL A 200 -10.44 -15.18 19.28
N ASP A 201 -11.58 -14.68 19.78
CA ASP A 201 -12.77 -15.45 20.12
C ASP A 201 -14.04 -14.96 19.40
N CYS A 202 -15.12 -15.76 19.46
CA CYS A 202 -16.38 -15.43 18.77
C CYS A 202 -16.99 -14.10 19.20
N THR A 203 -16.80 -13.66 20.45
CA THR A 203 -17.36 -12.42 20.98
C THR A 203 -16.65 -11.18 20.44
N ASN A 204 -15.51 -11.37 19.78
CA ASN A 204 -14.72 -10.31 19.16
C ASN A 204 -15.27 -9.88 17.81
N LEU A 205 -15.89 -10.81 17.05
CA LEU A 205 -16.24 -10.66 15.64
C LEU A 205 -17.28 -9.55 15.37
N ASN A 206 -18.03 -9.15 16.38
CA ASN A 206 -19.04 -8.09 16.25
C ASN A 206 -18.46 -6.68 16.08
N ARG A 207 -17.17 -6.44 16.46
CA ARG A 207 -16.57 -5.10 16.46
C ARG A 207 -15.07 -5.06 16.18
N GLN A 208 -14.36 -6.19 16.27
CA GLN A 208 -12.94 -6.30 16.00
C GLN A 208 -12.72 -6.75 14.55
N ASN A 209 -11.59 -6.42 13.96
CA ASN A 209 -11.30 -6.69 12.56
C ASN A 209 -10.69 -8.08 12.39
N TYR A 210 -11.46 -9.12 12.76
CA TYR A 210 -11.08 -10.53 12.63
C TYR A 210 -12.14 -11.31 11.86
N PHE A 211 -11.77 -12.44 11.31
CA PHE A 211 -12.61 -13.36 10.57
C PHE A 211 -12.87 -14.64 11.38
N ILE A 212 -13.88 -15.40 10.99
CA ILE A 212 -14.16 -16.72 11.59
C ILE A 212 -12.95 -17.64 11.48
N SER A 213 -12.19 -17.53 10.40
CA SER A 213 -10.94 -18.28 10.19
C SER A 213 -9.83 -17.96 11.18
N ASP A 214 -9.92 -16.82 11.90
CA ASP A 214 -8.90 -16.38 12.86
C ASP A 214 -9.16 -16.90 14.28
N LEU A 215 -10.29 -17.57 14.52
CA LEU A 215 -10.66 -18.06 15.85
C LEU A 215 -9.57 -18.95 16.46
N GLY A 216 -9.20 -18.65 17.71
CA GLY A 216 -8.14 -19.34 18.45
C GLY A 216 -6.71 -18.87 18.11
N THR A 217 -6.53 -18.06 17.06
CA THR A 217 -5.22 -17.48 16.70
C THR A 217 -4.89 -16.29 17.60
N GLN A 218 -3.61 -16.08 17.93
CA GLN A 218 -3.17 -14.87 18.62
C GLN A 218 -3.57 -13.63 17.81
N LYS A 219 -4.15 -12.61 18.48
CA LYS A 219 -4.62 -11.38 17.82
C LYS A 219 -3.52 -10.69 17.01
N THR A 220 -2.30 -10.67 17.54
CA THR A 220 -1.12 -10.13 16.86
C THR A 220 -0.80 -10.85 15.56
N ALA A 221 -0.84 -12.19 15.56
CA ALA A 221 -0.56 -13.01 14.39
C ALA A 221 -1.66 -12.86 13.33
N ALA A 222 -2.94 -12.94 13.73
CA ALA A 222 -4.08 -12.77 12.83
C ALA A 222 -4.05 -11.40 12.15
N LEU A 223 -3.87 -10.33 12.92
CA LEU A 223 -3.84 -8.97 12.39
C LEU A 223 -2.60 -8.71 11.53
N SER A 224 -1.45 -9.27 11.88
CA SER A 224 -0.24 -9.21 11.05
C SER A 224 -0.45 -9.83 9.68
N ALA A 225 -1.13 -10.98 9.59
CA ALA A 225 -1.47 -11.63 8.33
C ALA A 225 -2.39 -10.74 7.47
N GLN A 226 -3.40 -10.12 8.06
CA GLN A 226 -4.29 -9.19 7.36
C GLN A 226 -3.56 -7.95 6.86
N ILE A 227 -2.69 -7.34 7.67
CA ILE A 227 -1.89 -6.18 7.28
C ILE A 227 -0.99 -6.54 6.09
N ARG A 228 -0.34 -7.71 6.10
CA ARG A 228 0.48 -8.18 4.97
C ARG A 228 -0.33 -8.41 3.70
N ALA A 229 -1.59 -8.81 3.82
CA ALA A 229 -2.50 -8.95 2.68
C ALA A 229 -2.95 -7.59 2.11
N ILE A 230 -2.94 -6.52 2.91
CA ILE A 230 -3.22 -5.14 2.49
C ILE A 230 -1.98 -4.50 1.88
N ASN A 231 -0.86 -4.56 2.61
CA ASN A 231 0.43 -3.99 2.22
C ASN A 231 1.56 -4.91 2.69
N PRO A 232 2.16 -5.73 1.79
CA PRO A 232 3.18 -6.70 2.15
C PRO A 232 4.51 -6.07 2.62
N TYR A 233 4.69 -4.77 2.41
CA TYR A 233 5.92 -4.05 2.70
C TYR A 233 5.92 -3.29 4.04
N VAL A 234 4.81 -3.35 4.79
CA VAL A 234 4.79 -2.80 6.17
C VAL A 234 5.73 -3.60 7.05
N ASN A 235 6.61 -2.91 7.74
CA ASN A 235 7.43 -3.50 8.77
C ASN A 235 6.59 -3.71 10.05
N ILE A 236 6.28 -4.96 10.37
CA ILE A 236 5.43 -5.31 11.51
C ILE A 236 6.31 -5.90 12.60
N ARG A 237 6.30 -5.27 13.77
CA ARG A 237 6.82 -5.80 15.02
C ARG A 237 5.66 -6.35 15.85
N ILE A 238 5.86 -7.50 16.49
CA ILE A 238 4.86 -8.16 17.31
C ILE A 238 5.39 -8.30 18.73
N SER A 239 4.54 -8.04 19.72
CA SER A 239 4.79 -8.32 21.13
C SER A 239 3.56 -9.00 21.73
N ASP A 240 3.64 -10.31 21.92
CA ASP A 240 2.59 -11.12 22.56
C ASP A 240 2.74 -11.03 24.07
N VAL A 241 2.37 -9.87 24.62
CA VAL A 241 2.60 -9.56 26.03
C VAL A 241 1.54 -8.64 26.59
N LYS A 242 1.18 -8.87 27.84
CA LYS A 242 0.37 -7.93 28.63
C LYS A 242 1.26 -6.78 29.11
N LEU A 243 0.93 -5.56 28.67
CA LEU A 243 1.65 -4.35 29.11
C LEU A 243 1.33 -4.05 30.59
N ASP A 244 2.37 -3.74 31.34
CA ASP A 244 2.31 -3.28 32.73
C ASP A 244 3.38 -2.22 33.01
N GLU A 245 3.39 -1.65 34.22
CA GLU A 245 4.34 -0.59 34.60
C GLU A 245 5.81 -0.99 34.46
N LYS A 246 6.13 -2.31 34.53
CA LYS A 246 7.51 -2.81 34.51
C LYS A 246 8.06 -2.96 33.09
N ASN A 247 7.19 -3.27 32.12
CA ASN A 247 7.62 -3.62 30.76
C ASN A 247 7.35 -2.54 29.70
N ILE A 248 6.44 -1.59 29.96
CA ILE A 248 6.05 -0.53 29.00
C ILE A 248 7.27 0.22 28.47
N GLN A 249 8.21 0.58 29.35
CA GLN A 249 9.37 1.39 28.93
C GLN A 249 10.26 0.64 27.94
N GLU A 250 10.52 -0.63 28.16
CA GLU A 250 11.37 -1.42 27.27
C GLU A 250 10.64 -1.75 25.95
N ILE A 251 9.37 -2.17 26.04
CA ILE A 251 8.61 -2.59 24.87
C ILE A 251 8.38 -1.42 23.90
N LEU A 252 8.06 -0.23 24.42
CA LEU A 252 7.73 0.94 23.60
C LEU A 252 8.94 1.81 23.24
N LYS A 253 10.16 1.41 23.58
CA LYS A 253 11.37 2.20 23.40
C LYS A 253 11.56 2.69 21.95
N GLY A 254 11.26 1.83 20.95
CA GLY A 254 11.46 2.11 19.53
C GLY A 254 10.29 2.83 18.82
N ASP A 255 9.19 3.09 19.50
CA ASP A 255 7.99 3.68 18.91
C ASP A 255 7.93 5.19 19.16
N GLU A 256 7.33 5.95 18.27
CA GLU A 256 7.20 7.41 18.36
C GLU A 256 5.79 7.82 18.77
N ILE A 257 4.79 7.13 18.20
CA ILE A 257 3.38 7.38 18.43
C ILE A 257 2.76 6.13 19.03
N ILE A 258 2.06 6.28 20.15
CA ILE A 258 1.44 5.19 20.87
C ILE A 258 -0.09 5.35 20.82
N CYS A 259 -0.78 4.37 20.22
CA CYS A 259 -2.22 4.27 20.24
C CYS A 259 -2.64 3.41 21.46
N GLU A 260 -3.27 4.01 22.44
CA GLU A 260 -3.87 3.32 23.57
C GLU A 260 -5.26 2.80 23.16
N CYS A 261 -5.43 1.48 23.13
CA CYS A 261 -6.64 0.80 22.63
C CYS A 261 -7.18 -0.26 23.59
N PHE A 262 -6.86 -0.18 24.88
CA PHE A 262 -7.37 -1.11 25.90
C PHE A 262 -8.86 -0.86 26.19
N ASP A 263 -9.52 -1.84 26.78
CA ASP A 263 -10.91 -1.77 27.22
C ASP A 263 -11.04 -1.42 28.72
N GLY A 264 -10.03 -1.75 29.54
CA GLY A 264 -10.04 -1.53 30.98
C GLY A 264 -9.48 -0.17 31.41
N ALA A 265 -10.27 0.64 32.13
CA ALA A 265 -9.88 1.99 32.55
C ALA A 265 -8.55 2.02 33.33
N LYS A 266 -8.30 1.01 34.18
CA LYS A 266 -7.04 0.88 34.93
C LYS A 266 -5.83 0.74 34.01
N PHE A 267 -5.92 -0.12 33.00
CA PHE A 267 -4.81 -0.36 32.06
C PHE A 267 -4.56 0.83 31.13
N LYS A 268 -5.64 1.53 30.73
CA LYS A 268 -5.56 2.81 30.02
C LYS A 268 -4.75 3.82 30.83
N ALA A 269 -5.11 4.02 32.10
CA ALA A 269 -4.42 4.97 32.96
C ALA A 269 -2.94 4.63 33.16
N ILE A 270 -2.61 3.36 33.40
CA ILE A 270 -1.23 2.88 33.54
C ILE A 270 -0.41 3.18 32.29
N LEU A 271 -0.95 2.88 31.11
CA LEU A 271 -0.21 3.12 29.85
C LEU A 271 0.01 4.62 29.62
N VAL A 272 -1.05 5.44 29.74
CA VAL A 272 -0.97 6.89 29.55
C VAL A 272 0.03 7.52 30.51
N GLU A 273 -0.08 7.19 31.81
CA GLU A 273 0.80 7.71 32.85
C GLU A 273 2.26 7.29 32.62
N SER A 274 2.49 6.00 32.31
CA SER A 274 3.83 5.47 32.06
C SER A 274 4.49 6.13 30.84
N VAL A 275 3.74 6.32 29.74
CA VAL A 275 4.28 6.97 28.53
C VAL A 275 4.63 8.43 28.82
N LEU A 276 3.72 9.19 29.43
CA LEU A 276 3.94 10.61 29.70
C LEU A 276 5.05 10.88 30.71
N ARG A 277 5.24 9.97 31.68
CA ARG A 277 6.27 10.08 32.73
C ARG A 277 7.65 9.65 32.22
N ASN A 278 7.74 8.53 31.52
CA ASN A 278 9.02 7.89 31.22
C ASN A 278 9.65 8.31 29.89
N PHE A 279 8.88 8.96 29.02
CA PHE A 279 9.36 9.43 27.70
C PHE A 279 9.08 10.92 27.53
N SER A 280 10.05 11.66 27.03
CA SER A 280 9.92 13.11 26.80
C SER A 280 9.39 13.44 25.39
N ASP A 281 9.52 12.52 24.46
CA ASP A 281 9.36 12.71 23.00
C ASP A 281 8.17 11.97 22.39
N LYS A 282 7.64 10.94 23.09
CA LYS A 282 6.55 10.12 22.55
C LYS A 282 5.20 10.79 22.68
N ILE A 283 4.37 10.60 21.66
CA ILE A 283 2.99 11.09 21.63
C ILE A 283 2.05 9.91 21.89
N ILE A 284 1.06 10.11 22.76
CA ILE A 284 0.03 9.12 23.05
C ILE A 284 -1.34 9.59 22.59
N ILE A 285 -2.04 8.71 21.88
CA ILE A 285 -3.40 8.92 21.38
C ILE A 285 -4.28 7.84 22.00
N ALA A 286 -5.11 8.24 22.96
CA ALA A 286 -5.98 7.33 23.70
C ALA A 286 -7.45 7.51 23.33
N ALA A 287 -8.31 6.60 23.81
CA ALA A 287 -9.75 6.69 23.58
C ALA A 287 -10.54 6.58 24.88
N SER A 288 -11.64 7.34 24.98
CA SER A 288 -12.55 7.31 26.11
C SER A 288 -13.97 7.69 25.70
N GLY A 289 -14.95 6.86 26.08
CA GLY A 289 -16.35 7.13 25.79
C GLY A 289 -16.73 6.79 24.34
N LEU A 290 -17.12 5.52 24.12
CA LEU A 290 -17.53 5.02 22.79
C LEU A 290 -18.62 3.93 22.88
N ALA A 291 -19.16 3.66 24.07
CA ALA A 291 -20.19 2.66 24.26
C ALA A 291 -21.58 3.13 23.81
N GLY A 292 -22.48 2.17 23.59
CA GLY A 292 -23.85 2.43 23.22
C GLY A 292 -24.07 2.88 21.78
N SER A 293 -25.25 3.46 21.53
CA SER A 293 -25.74 3.88 20.21
C SER A 293 -25.93 5.40 20.07
N GLY A 294 -25.23 6.21 20.89
CA GLY A 294 -25.29 7.67 20.83
C GLY A 294 -24.84 8.23 19.47
N SER A 295 -25.09 9.51 19.27
CA SER A 295 -24.77 10.19 18.01
C SER A 295 -23.28 10.04 17.62
N ALA A 296 -23.03 9.83 16.36
CA ALA A 296 -21.68 9.83 15.77
C ALA A 296 -20.95 11.16 16.01
N ASN A 297 -21.67 12.27 15.93
CA ASN A 297 -21.14 13.63 16.06
C ASN A 297 -20.73 13.99 17.50
N GLU A 298 -21.04 13.14 18.49
CA GLU A 298 -20.53 13.32 19.86
C GLU A 298 -19.11 12.80 20.04
N ILE A 299 -18.59 11.99 19.09
CA ILE A 299 -17.24 11.49 19.09
C ILE A 299 -16.33 12.50 18.43
N TYR A 300 -15.33 12.97 19.13
CA TYR A 300 -14.35 13.92 18.62
C TYR A 300 -12.97 13.68 19.21
N THR A 301 -11.97 14.29 18.60
CA THR A 301 -10.59 14.28 19.10
C THR A 301 -10.35 15.55 19.91
N LYS A 302 -9.76 15.41 21.08
CA LYS A 302 -9.36 16.54 21.94
C LYS A 302 -7.86 16.44 22.24
N ARG A 303 -7.12 17.50 21.98
CA ARG A 303 -5.74 17.63 22.43
C ARG A 303 -5.72 18.02 23.91
N ILE A 304 -5.23 17.14 24.76
CA ILE A 304 -5.14 17.35 26.23
C ILE A 304 -3.86 18.07 26.58
N SER A 305 -2.76 17.71 25.87
CA SER A 305 -1.44 18.38 26.02
C SER A 305 -0.66 18.25 24.72
N LYS A 306 0.56 18.78 24.69
CA LYS A 306 1.47 18.68 23.50
C LYS A 306 1.70 17.23 23.04
N ARG A 307 1.60 16.28 23.95
CA ARG A 307 1.91 14.87 23.71
C ARG A 307 0.76 13.90 24.00
N PHE A 308 -0.45 14.42 24.28
CA PHE A 308 -1.59 13.60 24.66
C PHE A 308 -2.86 14.04 23.94
N TYR A 309 -3.43 13.12 23.17
CA TYR A 309 -4.72 13.26 22.50
C TYR A 309 -5.71 12.22 23.02
N LEU A 310 -6.98 12.61 23.10
CA LEU A 310 -8.06 11.74 23.58
C LEU A 310 -9.21 11.77 22.56
N CYS A 311 -9.66 10.59 22.12
CA CYS A 311 -10.73 10.39 21.14
C CYS A 311 -11.95 9.75 21.79
N GLY A 312 -13.15 10.26 21.53
CA GLY A 312 -14.39 9.73 22.09
C GLY A 312 -15.38 10.80 22.47
N ASP A 313 -16.46 10.42 23.19
CA ASP A 313 -17.43 11.35 23.77
C ASP A 313 -17.16 11.67 25.26
N PHE A 314 -16.15 11.04 25.85
CA PHE A 314 -15.63 11.18 27.22
C PHE A 314 -16.63 10.85 28.34
N LYS A 315 -17.81 10.28 28.00
CA LYS A 315 -18.89 10.00 28.96
C LYS A 315 -19.48 8.59 28.85
N SER A 316 -19.47 7.99 27.66
CA SER A 316 -20.15 6.71 27.41
C SER A 316 -19.26 5.51 27.70
N GLY A 317 -19.29 5.03 28.94
CA GLY A 317 -18.62 3.78 29.36
C GLY A 317 -19.45 2.53 29.02
N ALA A 318 -18.77 1.41 28.76
CA ALA A 318 -19.44 0.11 28.61
C ALA A 318 -20.02 -0.33 29.95
N LYS A 319 -21.29 -0.76 29.95
CA LYS A 319 -22.00 -1.29 31.12
C LYS A 319 -23.10 -2.26 30.70
N ILE A 320 -23.73 -2.95 31.64
CA ILE A 320 -24.88 -3.80 31.37
C ILE A 320 -25.96 -2.98 30.64
N GLY A 321 -26.43 -3.44 29.48
CA GLY A 321 -27.40 -2.75 28.65
C GLY A 321 -26.80 -1.65 27.71
N SER A 322 -25.51 -1.37 27.79
CA SER A 322 -24.81 -0.44 26.90
C SER A 322 -23.42 -0.96 26.54
N GLY A 323 -23.38 -1.86 25.57
CA GLY A 323 -22.14 -2.50 25.12
C GLY A 323 -21.34 -1.67 24.10
N LEU A 324 -20.21 -2.22 23.68
CA LEU A 324 -19.39 -1.68 22.61
C LEU A 324 -19.96 -2.10 21.25
N MET A 325 -20.49 -1.16 20.48
CA MET A 325 -21.11 -1.39 19.19
C MET A 325 -20.18 -0.97 18.05
N SER A 326 -20.09 -1.83 17.03
CA SER A 326 -19.17 -1.67 15.90
C SER A 326 -19.16 -0.25 15.30
N PRO A 327 -20.30 0.42 14.98
CA PRO A 327 -20.25 1.74 14.35
C PRO A 327 -19.51 2.78 15.20
N ARG A 328 -19.80 2.89 16.49
CA ARG A 328 -19.13 3.87 17.35
C ARG A 328 -17.66 3.52 17.61
N VAL A 329 -17.35 2.22 17.72
CA VAL A 329 -15.97 1.72 17.83
C VAL A 329 -15.17 2.14 16.59
N TRP A 330 -15.72 1.98 15.39
CA TRP A 330 -15.05 2.33 14.13
C TRP A 330 -14.88 3.83 13.99
N ILE A 331 -15.87 4.63 14.33
CA ILE A 331 -15.76 6.09 14.33
C ILE A 331 -14.62 6.54 15.24
N THR A 332 -14.57 6.00 16.48
CA THR A 332 -13.49 6.35 17.41
C THR A 332 -12.12 5.88 16.94
N ALA A 333 -12.03 4.68 16.34
CA ALA A 333 -10.80 4.21 15.71
C ALA A 333 -10.36 5.10 14.53
N GLY A 334 -11.32 5.59 13.75
CA GLY A 334 -11.09 6.59 12.70
C GLY A 334 -10.51 7.89 13.26
N HIS A 335 -11.05 8.40 14.37
CA HIS A 335 -10.50 9.57 15.07
C HIS A 335 -9.08 9.32 15.57
N GLN A 336 -8.79 8.16 16.19
CA GLN A 336 -7.41 7.82 16.60
C GLN A 336 -6.45 7.76 15.41
N ALA A 337 -6.84 7.07 14.34
CA ALA A 337 -6.00 6.95 13.14
C ALA A 337 -5.77 8.31 12.45
N ASN A 338 -6.79 9.18 12.40
CA ASN A 338 -6.66 10.54 11.89
C ASN A 338 -5.73 11.40 12.77
N ALA A 339 -5.82 11.27 14.09
CA ALA A 339 -4.91 11.95 14.99
C ALA A 339 -3.46 11.48 14.79
N VAL A 340 -3.22 10.16 14.55
CA VAL A 340 -1.90 9.64 14.16
C VAL A 340 -1.40 10.32 12.88
N LEU A 341 -2.25 10.40 11.85
CA LEU A 341 -1.89 11.06 10.57
C LEU A 341 -1.48 12.52 10.81
N ARG A 342 -2.30 13.30 11.53
CA ARG A 342 -2.02 14.72 11.80
C ARG A 342 -0.71 14.92 12.58
N VAL A 343 -0.43 14.05 13.55
CA VAL A 343 0.85 14.04 14.29
C VAL A 343 2.02 13.76 13.34
N ILE A 344 1.92 12.76 12.45
CA ILE A 344 2.95 12.45 11.45
C ILE A 344 3.20 13.65 10.54
N LEU A 345 2.15 14.36 10.15
CA LEU A 345 2.22 15.54 9.26
C LEU A 345 2.57 16.82 10.00
N LYS A 346 2.67 16.79 11.34
CA LYS A 346 2.89 17.97 12.19
C LYS A 346 1.82 19.05 12.04
N GLU A 347 0.58 18.64 11.77
CA GLU A 347 -0.61 19.47 11.68
C GLU A 347 -1.30 19.51 13.04
N GLU A 348 -0.68 20.17 14.01
CA GLU A 348 -1.03 20.03 15.42
C GLU A 348 -2.07 21.06 15.93
N ASP A 349 -2.83 21.72 15.09
CA ASP A 349 -3.66 22.91 15.43
C ASP A 349 -5.01 22.60 16.11
N GLU A 350 -5.22 21.41 16.69
CA GLU A 350 -6.46 21.08 17.42
C GLU A 350 -6.27 20.86 18.92
#